data_d56080d0de2b310f2db61e47368b5474
#
_entry.id   d56080d0de2b310f2db61e47368b5474
#
_cell.length_a   1.000
_cell.length_b   1.000
_cell.length_c   1.000
_cell.angle_alpha   90.00
_cell.angle_beta   90.00
_cell.angle_gamma   90.00
#
_symmetry.space_group_name_H-M   'P 1'
#
loop_
_entity.id
_entity.type
_entity.pdbx_description
1 polymer ?
#
loop_
_entity_poly.entity_id
_entity_poly.type
_entity_poly.pdbx_seq_one_letter_code
_entity_poly.pdbx_strand_id
1 'polypeptide(L)'
;MISLINHLKLTYCSIVLKSFKIYRNLSNILNRNYNKVNGWLFLDKPSGKSSNYVLQKIKKQFNINKLGFVGTLDPLASGFLPIAFGKATKTIRYIEKSYKEYLFSINWGIKTSTGDYEGEIVNTNKTIPDLKSIREALIKMKNIKRQTPHKFSAKKINGIRAYNLARKGVNFELSAQHINILEFDLKESQNNSATFYVKSSSGTYIRSLAETLSEMLGTFGFVSSLHRVGFGNLDKKLISLDSLLSLMHIDNLINIVRPLGCVFEDNNRLELKYDDAKKLFKGIPINLHEKEIKNFFLDSSSKNRIIAKYKDDLFVVGILDKITLYPKTVIDLRN
;
A
#
# COMPACT_ATOMS: atom_id res chain seq x y z
N MET A 1 -29.97 -57.01 -24.89
CA MET A 1 -30.13 -55.51 -24.90
C MET A 1 -29.82 -54.89 -23.55
N ILE A 2 -30.31 -55.42 -22.41
CA ILE A 2 -30.09 -54.87 -21.06
C ILE A 2 -28.63 -54.91 -20.59
N SER A 3 -27.84 -55.96 -20.98
CA SER A 3 -26.44 -56.10 -20.65
C SER A 3 -25.53 -55.05 -21.31
N LEU A 4 -25.84 -54.66 -22.56
CA LEU A 4 -25.07 -53.66 -23.29
C LEU A 4 -25.30 -52.26 -22.73
N ILE A 5 -26.49 -51.94 -22.24
CA ILE A 5 -26.85 -50.66 -21.66
C ILE A 5 -26.15 -50.47 -20.30
N ASN A 6 -25.98 -51.54 -19.50
CA ASN A 6 -25.28 -51.49 -18.27
C ASN A 6 -23.78 -51.35 -18.42
N HIS A 7 -23.21 -51.98 -19.49
CA HIS A 7 -21.78 -51.81 -19.81
C HIS A 7 -21.46 -50.39 -20.31
N LEU A 8 -22.31 -49.76 -21.10
CA LEU A 8 -22.19 -48.38 -21.56
C LEU A 8 -22.33 -47.36 -20.39
N LYS A 9 -23.23 -47.59 -19.44
CA LYS A 9 -23.36 -46.76 -18.25
C LYS A 9 -22.15 -46.81 -17.33
N LEU A 10 -21.55 -48.00 -17.13
CA LEU A 10 -20.33 -48.15 -16.35
C LEU A 10 -19.11 -47.51 -17.01
N THR A 11 -18.97 -47.61 -18.36
CA THR A 11 -17.90 -46.96 -19.10
C THR A 11 -18.05 -45.42 -19.06
N TYR A 12 -19.27 -44.92 -19.24
CA TYR A 12 -19.55 -43.47 -19.16
C TYR A 12 -19.25 -42.91 -17.77
N CYS A 13 -19.65 -43.61 -16.71
CA CYS A 13 -19.37 -43.25 -15.32
C CYS A 13 -17.86 -43.25 -15.02
N SER A 14 -17.10 -44.21 -15.55
CA SER A 14 -15.64 -44.29 -15.39
C SER A 14 -14.90 -43.15 -16.13
N ILE A 15 -15.37 -42.75 -17.31
CA ILE A 15 -14.81 -41.63 -18.09
C ILE A 15 -15.09 -40.29 -17.36
N VAL A 16 -16.31 -40.09 -16.86
CA VAL A 16 -16.68 -38.90 -16.08
C VAL A 16 -15.85 -38.81 -14.79
N LEU A 17 -15.69 -39.91 -14.08
CA LEU A 17 -14.86 -39.98 -12.84
C LEU A 17 -13.37 -39.73 -13.14
N LYS A 18 -12.82 -40.24 -14.26
CA LYS A 18 -11.46 -39.93 -14.71
C LYS A 18 -11.32 -38.47 -15.08
N SER A 19 -12.27 -37.88 -15.77
CA SER A 19 -12.28 -36.44 -16.12
C SER A 19 -12.33 -35.59 -14.86
N PHE A 20 -13.18 -35.92 -13.88
CA PHE A 20 -13.22 -35.24 -12.60
C PHE A 20 -11.91 -35.35 -11.81
N LYS A 21 -11.24 -36.51 -11.85
CA LYS A 21 -9.95 -36.73 -11.17
C LYS A 21 -8.83 -35.95 -11.85
N ILE A 22 -8.83 -35.87 -13.18
CA ILE A 22 -7.91 -35.05 -13.97
C ILE A 22 -8.17 -33.57 -13.70
N TYR A 23 -9.43 -33.13 -13.69
CA TYR A 23 -9.80 -31.73 -13.41
C TYR A 23 -9.39 -31.33 -11.97
N ARG A 24 -9.58 -32.22 -11.01
CA ARG A 24 -9.17 -32.00 -9.62
C ARG A 24 -7.65 -32.00 -9.44
N ASN A 25 -6.93 -32.81 -10.19
CA ASN A 25 -5.46 -32.80 -10.21
C ASN A 25 -4.92 -31.56 -10.91
N LEU A 26 -5.49 -31.14 -12.05
CA LEU A 26 -5.15 -29.89 -12.72
C LEU A 26 -5.46 -28.68 -11.85
N SER A 27 -6.62 -28.65 -11.19
CA SER A 27 -6.96 -27.57 -10.26
C SER A 27 -6.02 -27.54 -9.03
N ASN A 28 -5.58 -28.71 -8.55
CA ASN A 28 -4.61 -28.78 -7.45
C ASN A 28 -3.19 -28.35 -7.89
N ILE A 29 -2.78 -28.67 -9.12
CA ILE A 29 -1.50 -28.23 -9.70
C ILE A 29 -1.54 -26.72 -9.96
N LEU A 30 -2.62 -26.22 -10.52
CA LEU A 30 -2.85 -24.79 -10.71
C LEU A 30 -2.88 -24.06 -9.35
N ASN A 31 -3.63 -24.55 -8.37
CA ASN A 31 -3.67 -23.96 -7.03
C ASN A 31 -2.31 -23.99 -6.31
N ARG A 32 -1.46 -24.99 -6.56
CA ARG A 32 -0.09 -25.03 -6.01
C ARG A 32 0.78 -23.89 -6.56
N ASN A 33 0.64 -23.51 -7.82
CA ASN A 33 1.40 -22.41 -8.41
C ASN A 33 0.95 -21.04 -7.92
N TYR A 34 -0.34 -20.83 -7.67
CA TYR A 34 -0.90 -19.54 -7.20
C TYR A 34 -0.48 -19.17 -5.77
N ASN A 35 -0.16 -20.16 -4.92
CA ASN A 35 0.33 -19.91 -3.56
C ASN A 35 1.84 -19.59 -3.49
N LYS A 36 2.56 -19.69 -4.63
CA LYS A 36 4.03 -19.50 -4.66
C LYS A 36 4.45 -18.03 -4.78
N VAL A 37 3.54 -17.12 -5.19
CA VAL A 37 3.89 -15.70 -5.36
C VAL A 37 4.00 -15.03 -4.00
N ASN A 38 5.23 -14.75 -3.59
CA ASN A 38 5.53 -14.06 -2.33
C ASN A 38 6.47 -12.88 -2.59
N GLY A 39 6.01 -11.66 -2.40
CA GLY A 39 6.84 -10.49 -2.63
C GLY A 39 6.03 -9.22 -2.82
N TRP A 40 6.63 -8.24 -3.44
CA TRP A 40 6.07 -6.92 -3.64
C TRP A 40 5.99 -6.54 -5.11
N LEU A 41 4.92 -5.83 -5.45
CA LEU A 41 4.78 -5.17 -6.74
C LEU A 41 4.43 -3.71 -6.51
N PHE A 42 5.05 -2.82 -7.26
CA PHE A 42 4.79 -1.39 -7.19
C PHE A 42 3.95 -0.99 -8.39
N LEU A 43 2.67 -0.72 -8.11
CA LEU A 43 1.68 -0.44 -9.13
C LEU A 43 1.50 1.07 -9.31
N ASP A 44 1.39 1.51 -10.55
CA ASP A 44 0.80 2.79 -10.91
C ASP A 44 -0.73 2.63 -10.96
N LYS A 45 -1.40 3.04 -9.89
CA LYS A 45 -2.86 2.95 -9.81
C LYS A 45 -3.49 3.99 -10.73
N PRO A 46 -4.38 3.63 -11.66
CA PRO A 46 -5.10 4.61 -12.46
C PRO A 46 -6.07 5.44 -11.59
N SER A 47 -6.32 6.68 -12.01
CA SER A 47 -7.40 7.51 -11.47
C SER A 47 -8.78 6.88 -11.74
N GLY A 48 -9.80 7.25 -10.97
CA GLY A 48 -11.18 6.79 -11.12
C GLY A 48 -11.45 5.38 -10.57
N LYS A 49 -10.45 4.70 -9.99
CA LYS A 49 -10.62 3.35 -9.42
C LYS A 49 -10.15 3.33 -7.97
N SER A 50 -10.91 2.70 -7.07
CA SER A 50 -10.47 2.53 -5.69
C SER A 50 -9.31 1.54 -5.58
N SER A 51 -8.45 1.68 -4.55
CA SER A 51 -7.38 0.72 -4.28
C SER A 51 -7.88 -0.71 -4.11
N ASN A 52 -9.07 -0.89 -3.52
CA ASN A 52 -9.68 -2.22 -3.36
C ASN A 52 -10.16 -2.80 -4.70
N TYR A 53 -10.76 -1.97 -5.57
CA TYR A 53 -11.16 -2.41 -6.91
C TYR A 53 -9.96 -2.97 -7.68
N VAL A 54 -8.84 -2.25 -7.67
CA VAL A 54 -7.59 -2.68 -8.31
C VAL A 54 -7.10 -4.00 -7.75
N LEU A 55 -7.09 -4.14 -6.40
CA LEU A 55 -6.71 -5.39 -5.74
C LEU A 55 -7.58 -6.57 -6.17
N GLN A 56 -8.91 -6.39 -6.24
CA GLN A 56 -9.84 -7.44 -6.68
C GLN A 56 -9.64 -7.84 -8.15
N LYS A 57 -9.33 -6.87 -9.02
CA LYS A 57 -8.98 -7.16 -10.42
C LYS A 57 -7.74 -8.03 -10.53
N ILE A 58 -6.67 -7.70 -9.80
CA ILE A 58 -5.43 -8.50 -9.76
C ILE A 58 -5.70 -9.89 -9.19
N LYS A 59 -6.45 -9.99 -8.10
CA LYS A 59 -6.84 -11.28 -7.51
C LYS A 59 -7.55 -12.18 -8.51
N LYS A 60 -8.52 -11.63 -9.23
CA LYS A 60 -9.32 -12.36 -10.22
C LYS A 60 -8.46 -12.79 -11.41
N GLN A 61 -7.64 -11.88 -11.95
CA GLN A 61 -6.80 -12.14 -13.13
C GLN A 61 -5.83 -13.30 -12.89
N PHE A 62 -5.16 -13.32 -11.75
CA PHE A 62 -4.12 -14.29 -11.44
C PHE A 62 -4.56 -15.38 -10.45
N ASN A 63 -5.85 -15.44 -10.10
CA ASN A 63 -6.42 -16.39 -9.12
C ASN A 63 -5.64 -16.42 -7.79
N ILE A 64 -5.22 -15.26 -7.27
CA ILE A 64 -4.41 -15.15 -6.06
C ILE A 64 -5.28 -14.96 -4.82
N ASN A 65 -5.11 -15.85 -3.83
CA ASN A 65 -5.90 -15.82 -2.61
C ASN A 65 -5.48 -14.69 -1.66
N LYS A 66 -4.18 -14.46 -1.51
CA LYS A 66 -3.64 -13.53 -0.50
C LYS A 66 -2.92 -12.36 -1.13
N LEU A 67 -3.56 -11.20 -1.11
CA LEU A 67 -3.04 -9.90 -1.54
C LEU A 67 -3.38 -8.83 -0.51
N GLY A 68 -2.52 -7.84 -0.40
CA GLY A 68 -2.76 -6.63 0.37
C GLY A 68 -2.09 -5.43 -0.30
N PHE A 69 -2.49 -4.22 0.07
CA PHE A 69 -1.83 -2.99 -0.36
C PHE A 69 -1.53 -2.10 0.84
N VAL A 70 -0.64 -1.12 0.66
CA VAL A 70 -0.25 -0.18 1.71
C VAL A 70 -0.56 1.24 1.28
N GLY A 71 -1.18 1.99 2.21
CA GLY A 71 -1.53 3.39 1.98
C GLY A 71 -2.62 3.52 0.93
N THR A 72 -3.87 3.37 1.36
CA THR A 72 -5.04 3.56 0.51
C THR A 72 -4.94 4.86 -0.29
N LEU A 73 -5.23 4.78 -1.59
CA LEU A 73 -5.46 5.92 -2.47
C LEU A 73 -6.96 6.07 -2.69
N ASP A 74 -7.44 7.31 -2.65
CA ASP A 74 -8.80 7.66 -3.00
C ASP A 74 -9.10 7.30 -4.47
N PRO A 75 -10.36 7.16 -4.91
CA PRO A 75 -10.68 6.85 -6.31
C PRO A 75 -10.06 7.84 -7.29
N LEU A 76 -10.19 9.14 -7.02
CA LEU A 76 -9.61 10.21 -7.85
C LEU A 76 -8.08 10.13 -7.95
N ALA A 77 -7.41 9.63 -6.90
CA ALA A 77 -5.96 9.61 -6.85
C ALA A 77 -5.37 8.52 -7.74
N SER A 78 -4.23 8.83 -8.35
CA SER A 78 -3.41 7.88 -9.14
C SER A 78 -2.02 7.66 -8.52
N GLY A 79 -1.21 6.80 -9.12
CA GLY A 79 0.20 6.64 -8.82
C GLY A 79 0.53 5.51 -7.86
N PHE A 80 1.59 5.66 -7.14
CA PHE A 80 2.32 4.62 -6.43
C PHE A 80 1.47 3.86 -5.39
N LEU A 81 1.09 2.63 -5.69
CA LEU A 81 0.40 1.72 -4.78
C LEU A 81 1.22 0.44 -4.55
N PRO A 82 1.92 0.30 -3.40
CA PRO A 82 2.63 -0.94 -3.07
C PRO A 82 1.64 -2.07 -2.81
N ILE A 83 1.80 -3.20 -3.50
CA ILE A 83 0.98 -4.40 -3.38
C ILE A 83 1.83 -5.55 -2.86
N ALA A 84 1.39 -6.17 -1.78
CA ALA A 84 2.02 -7.34 -1.17
C ALA A 84 1.31 -8.62 -1.60
N PHE A 85 2.08 -9.59 -2.09
CA PHE A 85 1.63 -10.92 -2.52
C PHE A 85 1.94 -11.97 -1.46
N GLY A 86 0.99 -12.84 -1.21
CA GLY A 86 1.16 -14.02 -0.36
C GLY A 86 1.68 -13.68 1.04
N LYS A 87 2.79 -14.28 1.41
CA LYS A 87 3.42 -14.13 2.72
C LYS A 87 3.98 -12.72 2.97
N ALA A 88 4.25 -11.93 1.90
CA ALA A 88 4.68 -10.52 2.03
C ALA A 88 3.63 -9.63 2.72
N THR A 89 2.36 -10.02 2.74
CA THR A 89 1.32 -9.28 3.49
C THR A 89 1.64 -9.14 4.99
N LYS A 90 2.45 -10.04 5.55
CA LYS A 90 2.91 -9.94 6.95
C LYS A 90 3.88 -8.76 7.18
N THR A 91 4.48 -8.23 6.11
CA THR A 91 5.45 -7.13 6.20
C THR A 91 4.84 -5.74 5.98
N ILE A 92 3.57 -5.64 5.60
CA ILE A 92 2.83 -4.38 5.39
C ILE A 92 3.02 -3.41 6.55
N ARG A 93 2.84 -3.87 7.79
CA ARG A 93 2.93 -3.06 9.00
C ARG A 93 4.28 -2.36 9.19
N TYR A 94 5.34 -2.81 8.54
CA TYR A 94 6.67 -2.23 8.70
C TYR A 94 6.91 -1.02 7.81
N ILE A 95 6.15 -0.90 6.71
CA ILE A 95 6.27 0.23 5.77
C ILE A 95 5.05 1.16 5.78
N GLU A 96 3.98 0.81 6.49
CA GLU A 96 2.75 1.60 6.53
C GLU A 96 2.99 3.04 7.00
N LYS A 97 3.92 3.24 7.93
CA LYS A 97 4.27 4.54 8.51
C LYS A 97 5.26 5.36 7.68
N SER A 98 5.77 4.83 6.56
CA SER A 98 6.68 5.57 5.68
C SER A 98 6.06 6.88 5.18
N TYR A 99 6.89 7.87 4.92
CA TYR A 99 6.49 9.11 4.25
C TYR A 99 5.91 8.83 2.87
N LYS A 100 5.03 9.74 2.40
CA LYS A 100 4.45 9.70 1.07
C LYS A 100 4.71 11.02 0.38
N GLU A 101 4.92 10.96 -0.92
CA GLU A 101 5.15 12.11 -1.77
C GLU A 101 4.02 12.23 -2.77
N TYR A 102 3.47 13.45 -2.92
CA TYR A 102 2.35 13.70 -3.81
C TYR A 102 2.59 14.92 -4.68
N LEU A 103 2.12 14.83 -5.92
CA LEU A 103 1.79 15.97 -6.76
C LEU A 103 0.27 16.11 -6.78
N PHE A 104 -0.24 17.31 -6.54
CA PHE A 104 -1.69 17.56 -6.56
C PHE A 104 -1.99 18.98 -7.00
N SER A 105 -3.16 19.17 -7.61
CA SER A 105 -3.61 20.48 -8.05
C SER A 105 -4.85 20.91 -7.28
N ILE A 106 -4.92 22.17 -6.93
CA ILE A 106 -6.08 22.84 -6.33
C ILE A 106 -6.69 23.74 -7.36
N ASN A 107 -8.00 23.65 -7.58
CA ASN A 107 -8.78 24.68 -8.27
C ASN A 107 -9.40 25.62 -7.24
N TRP A 108 -9.16 26.91 -7.43
CA TRP A 108 -9.57 27.95 -6.50
C TRP A 108 -11.02 28.42 -6.73
N GLY A 109 -11.60 29.03 -5.70
CA GLY A 109 -12.91 29.67 -5.74
C GLY A 109 -14.09 28.76 -5.49
N ILE A 110 -13.92 27.45 -5.36
CA ILE A 110 -15.00 26.46 -5.20
C ILE A 110 -14.69 25.55 -4.02
N LYS A 111 -15.67 25.36 -3.15
CA LYS A 111 -15.65 24.32 -2.10
C LYS A 111 -16.59 23.20 -2.48
N THR A 112 -16.10 21.95 -2.42
CA THR A 112 -16.92 20.76 -2.66
C THR A 112 -17.12 19.97 -1.38
N SER A 113 -18.18 19.18 -1.33
CA SER A 113 -18.55 18.38 -0.14
C SER A 113 -17.49 17.31 0.22
N THR A 114 -16.73 16.81 -0.76
CA THR A 114 -15.68 15.81 -0.59
C THR A 114 -14.26 16.40 -0.56
N GLY A 115 -14.09 17.71 -0.78
CA GLY A 115 -12.79 18.36 -0.90
C GLY A 115 -12.05 18.01 -2.19
N ASP A 116 -12.71 17.35 -3.15
CA ASP A 116 -12.21 16.98 -4.46
C ASP A 116 -13.28 17.16 -5.55
N TYR A 117 -12.95 16.89 -6.83
CA TYR A 117 -13.87 17.12 -7.94
C TYR A 117 -15.07 16.16 -7.98
N GLU A 118 -15.08 15.07 -7.18
CA GLU A 118 -16.21 14.12 -7.13
C GLU A 118 -17.37 14.64 -6.26
N GLY A 119 -17.14 15.68 -5.44
CA GLY A 119 -18.12 16.24 -4.52
C GLY A 119 -19.03 17.30 -5.16
N GLU A 120 -20.22 17.46 -4.57
CA GLU A 120 -21.13 18.54 -4.92
C GLU A 120 -20.56 19.89 -4.48
N ILE A 121 -20.84 20.95 -5.26
CA ILE A 121 -20.45 22.32 -4.90
C ILE A 121 -21.27 22.78 -3.70
N VAL A 122 -20.60 23.13 -2.60
CA VAL A 122 -21.25 23.61 -1.36
C VAL A 122 -21.02 25.08 -1.10
N ASN A 123 -19.97 25.67 -1.69
CA ASN A 123 -19.73 27.11 -1.59
C ASN A 123 -18.84 27.61 -2.73
N THR A 124 -18.90 28.92 -3.03
CA THR A 124 -18.06 29.55 -4.07
C THR A 124 -17.62 30.94 -3.64
N ASN A 125 -16.46 31.39 -4.14
CA ASN A 125 -16.06 32.78 -4.14
C ASN A 125 -15.26 33.12 -5.41
N LYS A 126 -14.90 34.39 -5.61
CA LYS A 126 -14.13 34.83 -6.77
C LYS A 126 -12.65 35.09 -6.46
N THR A 127 -12.21 34.82 -5.24
CA THR A 127 -10.86 35.15 -4.81
C THR A 127 -9.89 34.15 -5.41
N ILE A 128 -8.95 34.61 -6.20
CA ILE A 128 -7.83 33.86 -6.74
C ILE A 128 -6.56 34.30 -6.02
N PRO A 129 -5.85 33.43 -5.32
CA PRO A 129 -4.64 33.79 -4.58
C PRO A 129 -3.49 34.19 -5.53
N ASP A 130 -2.76 35.22 -5.16
CA ASP A 130 -1.53 35.59 -5.86
C ASP A 130 -0.34 34.72 -5.44
N LEU A 131 0.72 34.70 -6.25
CA LEU A 131 1.91 33.86 -6.03
C LEU A 131 2.63 34.18 -4.71
N LYS A 132 2.65 35.43 -4.28
CA LYS A 132 3.32 35.84 -3.05
C LYS A 132 2.58 35.27 -1.84
N SER A 133 1.26 35.46 -1.80
CA SER A 133 0.39 34.93 -0.75
C SER A 133 0.48 33.39 -0.64
N ILE A 134 0.48 32.69 -1.80
CA ILE A 134 0.65 31.24 -1.82
C ILE A 134 1.98 30.83 -1.16
N ARG A 135 3.11 31.45 -1.55
CA ARG A 135 4.42 31.11 -0.99
C ARG A 135 4.50 31.36 0.50
N GLU A 136 3.96 32.48 0.98
CA GLU A 136 3.89 32.79 2.41
C GLU A 136 3.04 31.79 3.19
N ALA A 137 1.90 31.38 2.63
CA ALA A 137 1.05 30.35 3.22
C ALA A 137 1.76 28.98 3.30
N LEU A 138 2.52 28.59 2.28
CA LEU A 138 3.26 27.32 2.29
C LEU A 138 4.31 27.25 3.41
N ILE A 139 4.96 28.36 3.76
CA ILE A 139 5.90 28.42 4.90
C ILE A 139 5.14 28.12 6.21
N LYS A 140 3.95 28.68 6.38
CA LYS A 140 3.09 28.41 7.54
C LYS A 140 2.58 26.97 7.56
N MET A 141 2.19 26.44 6.39
CA MET A 141 1.72 25.06 6.23
C MET A 141 2.76 24.01 6.65
N LYS A 142 4.06 24.22 6.37
CA LYS A 142 5.15 23.32 6.80
C LYS A 142 5.22 23.14 8.33
N ASN A 143 4.74 24.11 9.09
CA ASN A 143 4.74 24.09 10.55
C ASN A 143 3.50 23.43 11.16
N ILE A 144 2.51 23.05 10.38
CA ILE A 144 1.31 22.37 10.86
C ILE A 144 1.70 20.97 11.37
N LYS A 145 1.37 20.68 12.65
CA LYS A 145 1.66 19.40 13.31
C LYS A 145 0.41 18.57 13.58
N ARG A 146 -0.77 19.13 13.39
CA ARG A 146 -2.05 18.45 13.61
C ARG A 146 -3.01 18.71 12.48
N GLN A 147 -3.74 17.69 12.07
CA GLN A 147 -4.73 17.77 11.00
C GLN A 147 -5.95 16.94 11.37
N THR A 148 -7.13 17.51 11.17
CA THR A 148 -8.38 16.75 11.21
C THR A 148 -8.55 16.03 9.87
N PRO A 149 -8.71 14.69 9.90
CA PRO A 149 -8.98 13.92 8.68
C PRO A 149 -10.26 14.40 8.00
N HIS A 150 -10.31 14.31 6.67
CA HIS A 150 -11.53 14.62 5.94
C HIS A 150 -12.66 13.65 6.31
N LYS A 151 -13.93 14.14 6.36
CA LYS A 151 -15.10 13.31 6.72
C LYS A 151 -15.26 12.10 5.80
N PHE A 152 -14.98 12.26 4.50
CA PHE A 152 -14.96 11.16 3.53
C PHE A 152 -13.62 10.42 3.54
N SER A 153 -13.25 9.83 4.68
CA SER A 153 -11.99 9.09 4.85
C SER A 153 -12.21 7.64 5.27
N ALA A 154 -11.17 6.83 5.13
CA ALA A 154 -11.16 5.44 5.60
C ALA A 154 -10.97 5.29 7.12
N LYS A 155 -10.90 6.40 7.88
CA LYS A 155 -10.85 6.40 9.35
C LYS A 155 -12.05 5.64 9.91
N LYS A 156 -11.87 4.92 11.01
CA LYS A 156 -12.98 4.23 11.68
C LYS A 156 -13.45 5.01 12.90
N ILE A 157 -14.77 5.09 13.06
CA ILE A 157 -15.46 5.60 14.24
C ILE A 157 -16.35 4.45 14.74
N ASN A 158 -16.12 3.97 15.94
CA ASN A 158 -16.86 2.82 16.50
C ASN A 158 -16.94 1.61 15.53
N GLY A 159 -15.82 1.33 14.85
CA GLY A 159 -15.73 0.21 13.89
C GLY A 159 -16.24 0.51 12.48
N ILE A 160 -17.01 1.58 12.26
CA ILE A 160 -17.58 1.98 10.96
C ILE A 160 -16.65 2.97 10.27
N ARG A 161 -16.48 2.84 8.95
CA ARG A 161 -15.68 3.80 8.16
C ARG A 161 -16.36 5.15 8.10
N ALA A 162 -15.61 6.25 8.31
CA ALA A 162 -16.12 7.62 8.30
C ALA A 162 -16.84 7.98 6.99
N TYR A 163 -16.31 7.56 5.83
CA TYR A 163 -16.98 7.79 4.55
C TYR A 163 -18.37 7.14 4.44
N ASN A 164 -18.61 6.02 5.13
CA ASN A 164 -19.93 5.38 5.17
C ASN A 164 -20.93 6.19 6.01
N LEU A 165 -20.48 6.77 7.12
CA LEU A 165 -21.28 7.65 7.95
C LEU A 165 -21.58 8.96 7.22
N ALA A 166 -20.58 9.56 6.57
CA ALA A 166 -20.74 10.78 5.79
C ALA A 166 -21.76 10.64 4.66
N ARG A 167 -21.71 9.52 3.90
CA ARG A 167 -22.70 9.24 2.84
C ARG A 167 -24.12 9.04 3.35
N LYS A 168 -24.29 8.64 4.60
CA LYS A 168 -25.60 8.49 5.25
C LYS A 168 -26.09 9.79 5.90
N GLY A 169 -25.36 10.91 5.77
CA GLY A 169 -25.70 12.17 6.40
C GLY A 169 -25.58 12.18 7.93
N VAL A 170 -24.92 11.17 8.52
CA VAL A 170 -24.74 11.09 9.97
C VAL A 170 -23.70 12.15 10.39
N ASN A 171 -24.03 12.95 11.39
CA ASN A 171 -23.08 13.88 11.99
C ASN A 171 -22.12 13.12 12.91
N PHE A 172 -20.84 13.39 12.74
CA PHE A 172 -19.75 12.89 13.58
C PHE A 172 -18.55 13.83 13.53
N GLU A 173 -17.70 13.73 14.54
CA GLU A 173 -16.45 14.46 14.59
C GLU A 173 -15.27 13.50 14.48
N LEU A 174 -14.21 13.97 13.84
CA LEU A 174 -12.94 13.26 13.72
C LEU A 174 -11.89 13.98 14.56
N SER A 175 -11.23 13.27 15.45
CA SER A 175 -10.13 13.82 16.23
C SER A 175 -8.95 14.16 15.35
N ALA A 176 -8.36 15.34 15.58
CA ALA A 176 -7.13 15.75 14.92
C ALA A 176 -6.01 14.77 15.24
N GLN A 177 -5.24 14.40 14.25
CA GLN A 177 -4.09 13.50 14.37
C GLN A 177 -2.78 14.22 14.09
N HIS A 178 -1.70 13.71 14.67
CA HIS A 178 -0.37 14.24 14.42
C HIS A 178 0.06 13.95 12.97
N ILE A 179 0.56 14.98 12.30
CA ILE A 179 1.18 14.89 10.97
C ILE A 179 2.54 15.57 10.99
N ASN A 180 3.38 15.27 10.03
CA ASN A 180 4.61 15.99 9.79
C ASN A 180 4.74 16.25 8.28
N ILE A 181 4.86 17.52 7.91
CA ILE A 181 5.10 17.97 6.56
C ILE A 181 6.60 18.25 6.45
N LEU A 182 7.31 17.47 5.61
CA LEU A 182 8.75 17.59 5.39
C LEU A 182 9.05 18.63 4.31
N GLU A 183 8.28 18.55 3.22
CA GLU A 183 8.42 19.42 2.05
C GLU A 183 7.01 19.82 1.59
N PHE A 184 6.84 21.07 1.20
CA PHE A 184 5.60 21.56 0.59
C PHE A 184 5.95 22.73 -0.34
N ASP A 185 5.89 22.50 -1.64
CA ASP A 185 6.38 23.42 -2.64
C ASP A 185 5.33 23.68 -3.73
N LEU A 186 5.26 24.93 -4.19
CA LEU A 186 4.52 25.30 -5.38
C LEU A 186 5.33 24.86 -6.62
N LYS A 187 4.73 24.09 -7.51
CA LYS A 187 5.33 23.65 -8.78
C LYS A 187 4.89 24.49 -9.95
N GLU A 188 3.61 24.82 -10.00
CA GLU A 188 3.00 25.59 -11.07
C GLU A 188 1.83 26.38 -10.53
N SER A 189 1.56 27.56 -11.11
CA SER A 189 0.36 28.35 -10.85
C SER A 189 -0.19 28.85 -12.16
N GLN A 190 -1.48 28.63 -12.37
CA GLN A 190 -2.26 29.07 -13.52
C GLN A 190 -3.39 29.97 -13.04
N ASN A 191 -4.21 30.51 -13.97
CA ASN A 191 -5.23 31.55 -13.67
C ASN A 191 -6.07 31.22 -12.43
N ASN A 192 -6.67 30.04 -12.36
CA ASN A 192 -7.57 29.64 -11.27
C ASN A 192 -7.17 28.32 -10.59
N SER A 193 -5.92 27.88 -10.79
CA SER A 193 -5.41 26.64 -10.19
C SER A 193 -3.94 26.74 -9.86
N ALA A 194 -3.48 25.88 -8.94
CA ALA A 194 -2.06 25.72 -8.65
C ALA A 194 -1.72 24.26 -8.36
N THR A 195 -0.54 23.84 -8.78
CA THR A 195 -0.01 22.49 -8.58
C THR A 195 1.09 22.52 -7.54
N PHE A 196 1.01 21.59 -6.60
CA PHE A 196 1.90 21.49 -5.45
C PHE A 196 2.56 20.12 -5.38
N TYR A 197 3.77 20.11 -4.85
CA TYR A 197 4.42 18.91 -4.35
C TYR A 197 4.41 18.92 -2.83
N VAL A 198 4.09 17.80 -2.21
CA VAL A 198 4.17 17.62 -0.76
C VAL A 198 4.78 16.28 -0.39
N LYS A 199 5.72 16.29 0.58
CA LYS A 199 6.24 15.10 1.26
C LYS A 199 5.82 15.15 2.71
N SER A 200 5.05 14.15 3.14
CA SER A 200 4.44 14.16 4.47
C SER A 200 4.40 12.79 5.12
N SER A 201 4.23 12.78 6.44
CA SER A 201 4.06 11.55 7.22
C SER A 201 2.81 10.77 6.79
N SER A 202 2.82 9.48 7.08
CA SER A 202 1.63 8.64 6.97
C SER A 202 0.44 9.24 7.70
N GLY A 203 -0.73 9.10 7.11
CA GLY A 203 -1.98 9.61 7.68
C GLY A 203 -2.33 11.04 7.27
N THR A 204 -1.44 11.78 6.60
CA THR A 204 -1.75 13.10 6.07
C THR A 204 -2.77 12.99 4.94
N TYR A 205 -3.85 13.78 5.03
CA TYR A 205 -4.91 13.87 4.03
C TYR A 205 -4.66 15.09 3.14
N ILE A 206 -4.39 14.86 1.87
CA ILE A 206 -4.07 15.94 0.91
C ILE A 206 -5.27 16.85 0.71
N ARG A 207 -6.49 16.32 0.70
CA ARG A 207 -7.73 17.11 0.63
C ARG A 207 -7.86 18.08 1.81
N SER A 208 -7.60 17.63 3.02
CA SER A 208 -7.59 18.52 4.21
C SER A 208 -6.45 19.54 4.16
N LEU A 209 -5.29 19.22 3.57
CA LEU A 209 -4.22 20.21 3.34
C LEU A 209 -4.67 21.28 2.34
N ALA A 210 -5.34 20.86 1.26
CA ALA A 210 -5.85 21.78 0.24
C ALA A 210 -6.90 22.73 0.82
N GLU A 211 -7.84 22.21 1.63
CA GLU A 211 -8.84 23.03 2.32
C GLU A 211 -8.19 24.03 3.27
N THR A 212 -7.26 23.57 4.13
CA THR A 212 -6.54 24.45 5.07
C THR A 212 -5.74 25.53 4.33
N LEU A 213 -5.05 25.18 3.25
CA LEU A 213 -4.32 26.17 2.44
C LEU A 213 -5.27 27.20 1.82
N SER A 214 -6.41 26.76 1.28
CA SER A 214 -7.40 27.64 0.69
C SER A 214 -7.99 28.61 1.73
N GLU A 215 -8.32 28.13 2.91
CA GLU A 215 -8.81 28.95 4.03
C GLU A 215 -7.77 29.99 4.47
N MET A 216 -6.49 29.61 4.58
CA MET A 216 -5.40 30.57 4.90
C MET A 216 -5.23 31.66 3.85
N LEU A 217 -5.60 31.37 2.60
CA LEU A 217 -5.55 32.31 1.46
C LEU A 217 -6.85 33.11 1.29
N GLY A 218 -7.82 32.94 2.19
CA GLY A 218 -9.12 33.66 2.12
C GLY A 218 -9.99 33.25 0.93
N THR A 219 -9.81 32.02 0.44
CA THR A 219 -10.56 31.46 -0.69
C THR A 219 -11.10 30.08 -0.39
N PHE A 220 -11.85 29.50 -1.33
CA PHE A 220 -12.19 28.09 -1.37
C PHE A 220 -11.29 27.38 -2.38
N GLY A 221 -11.14 26.06 -2.21
CA GLY A 221 -10.42 25.24 -3.17
C GLY A 221 -10.74 23.77 -2.98
N PHE A 222 -10.67 23.01 -4.07
CA PHE A 222 -10.80 21.58 -4.07
C PHE A 222 -9.67 20.92 -4.87
N VAL A 223 -9.34 19.68 -4.51
CA VAL A 223 -8.33 18.90 -5.21
C VAL A 223 -8.88 18.43 -6.56
N SER A 224 -8.33 18.96 -7.65
CA SER A 224 -8.70 18.60 -9.02
C SER A 224 -7.88 17.44 -9.58
N SER A 225 -6.64 17.27 -9.10
CA SER A 225 -5.81 16.11 -9.41
C SER A 225 -4.98 15.70 -8.20
N LEU A 226 -4.70 14.39 -8.07
CA LEU A 226 -3.88 13.85 -7.00
C LEU A 226 -3.09 12.65 -7.51
N HIS A 227 -1.77 12.76 -7.47
CA HIS A 227 -0.87 11.70 -7.89
C HIS A 227 0.18 11.40 -6.83
N ARG A 228 0.24 10.16 -6.33
CA ARG A 228 1.28 9.76 -5.40
C ARG A 228 2.54 9.37 -6.17
N VAL A 229 3.58 10.18 -6.08
CA VAL A 229 4.86 10.02 -6.80
C VAL A 229 5.90 9.23 -6.02
N GLY A 230 5.71 9.06 -4.70
CA GLY A 230 6.67 8.34 -3.87
C GLY A 230 6.07 7.74 -2.61
N PHE A 231 6.73 6.70 -2.10
CA PHE A 231 6.35 5.97 -0.91
C PHE A 231 7.61 5.51 -0.14
N GLY A 232 8.00 6.26 0.89
CA GLY A 232 9.26 6.04 1.61
C GLY A 232 10.45 6.04 0.67
N ASN A 233 11.39 5.15 0.91
CA ASN A 233 12.58 4.95 0.07
C ASN A 233 12.38 3.85 -0.99
N LEU A 234 11.12 3.48 -1.30
CA LEU A 234 10.86 2.45 -2.29
C LEU A 234 11.23 2.90 -3.70
N ASP A 235 11.75 1.97 -4.49
CA ASP A 235 12.08 2.21 -5.90
C ASP A 235 10.82 2.65 -6.68
N LYS A 236 10.95 3.73 -7.43
CA LYS A 236 9.87 4.37 -8.19
C LYS A 236 9.56 3.71 -9.54
N LYS A 237 10.15 2.54 -9.85
CA LYS A 237 9.77 1.77 -11.05
C LYS A 237 8.41 1.12 -10.84
N LEU A 238 7.39 1.70 -11.44
CA LEU A 238 6.01 1.25 -11.34
C LEU A 238 5.60 0.48 -12.60
N ILE A 239 4.63 -0.43 -12.46
CA ILE A 239 3.91 -1.03 -13.58
C ILE A 239 2.49 -0.49 -13.63
N SER A 240 1.97 -0.15 -14.80
CA SER A 240 0.58 0.26 -14.94
C SER A 240 -0.37 -0.92 -14.71
N LEU A 241 -1.62 -0.63 -14.31
CA LEU A 241 -2.62 -1.68 -14.12
C LEU A 241 -2.88 -2.44 -15.42
N ASP A 242 -2.95 -1.75 -16.55
CA ASP A 242 -3.24 -2.36 -17.84
C ASP A 242 -2.10 -3.27 -18.30
N SER A 243 -0.84 -2.82 -18.16
CA SER A 243 0.34 -3.66 -18.43
C SER A 243 0.38 -4.88 -17.51
N LEU A 244 -0.01 -4.75 -16.25
CA LEU A 244 -0.08 -5.88 -15.33
C LEU A 244 -1.18 -6.87 -15.75
N LEU A 245 -2.36 -6.39 -16.10
CA LEU A 245 -3.50 -7.24 -16.47
C LEU A 245 -3.32 -7.89 -17.85
N SER A 246 -2.46 -7.34 -18.72
CA SER A 246 -2.10 -7.97 -19.99
C SER A 246 -1.20 -9.21 -19.85
N LEU A 247 -0.61 -9.43 -18.67
CA LEU A 247 0.14 -10.65 -18.39
C LEU A 247 -0.82 -11.85 -18.31
N MET A 248 -0.77 -12.74 -19.30
CA MET A 248 -1.71 -13.87 -19.39
C MET A 248 -1.39 -15.00 -18.39
N HIS A 249 -0.13 -15.12 -17.98
CA HIS A 249 0.35 -16.23 -17.16
C HIS A 249 0.95 -15.79 -15.84
N ILE A 250 0.77 -16.63 -14.81
CA ILE A 250 1.31 -16.40 -13.47
C ILE A 250 2.84 -16.34 -13.45
N ASP A 251 3.50 -17.07 -14.34
CA ASP A 251 4.96 -17.07 -14.42
C ASP A 251 5.51 -15.69 -14.82
N ASN A 252 4.80 -14.96 -15.69
CA ASN A 252 5.15 -13.59 -16.02
C ASN A 252 4.99 -12.65 -14.82
N LEU A 253 3.98 -12.88 -13.98
CA LEU A 253 3.80 -12.15 -12.72
C LEU A 253 4.95 -12.44 -11.74
N ILE A 254 5.38 -13.70 -11.60
CA ILE A 254 6.48 -14.07 -10.71
C ILE A 254 7.76 -13.30 -11.07
N ASN A 255 8.03 -13.13 -12.36
CA ASN A 255 9.24 -12.46 -12.85
C ASN A 255 9.28 -10.95 -12.54
N ILE A 256 8.14 -10.31 -12.31
CA ILE A 256 8.03 -8.87 -11.98
C ILE A 256 7.77 -8.59 -10.51
N VAL A 257 7.40 -9.62 -9.73
CA VAL A 257 7.23 -9.49 -8.29
C VAL A 257 8.59 -9.45 -7.62
N ARG A 258 8.84 -8.38 -6.88
CA ARG A 258 10.11 -8.14 -6.19
C ARG A 258 10.22 -8.97 -4.92
N PRO A 259 11.44 -9.34 -4.49
CA PRO A 259 11.66 -10.10 -3.26
C PRO A 259 11.06 -9.42 -2.02
N LEU A 260 10.72 -10.19 -1.00
CA LEU A 260 10.17 -9.70 0.27
C LEU A 260 10.99 -8.57 0.91
N GLY A 261 12.32 -8.66 0.80
CA GLY A 261 13.24 -7.72 1.40
C GLY A 261 13.32 -6.36 0.72
N CYS A 262 12.75 -6.19 -0.48
CA CYS A 262 12.90 -4.94 -1.26
C CYS A 262 12.27 -3.70 -0.62
N VAL A 263 11.43 -3.87 0.38
CA VAL A 263 10.76 -2.78 1.11
C VAL A 263 11.48 -2.37 2.39
N PHE A 264 12.61 -2.99 2.69
CA PHE A 264 13.43 -2.67 3.85
C PHE A 264 14.75 -2.04 3.39
N GLU A 265 15.27 -1.13 4.19
CA GLU A 265 16.58 -0.53 3.96
C GLU A 265 17.67 -1.59 4.04
N ASP A 266 18.69 -1.47 3.19
CA ASP A 266 19.72 -2.51 3.01
C ASP A 266 20.68 -2.65 4.19
N ASN A 267 20.71 -1.67 5.10
CA ASN A 267 21.78 -1.49 6.06
C ASN A 267 21.79 -2.46 7.25
N ASN A 268 20.67 -3.14 7.51
CA ASN A 268 20.53 -4.02 8.67
C ASN A 268 20.07 -5.41 8.23
N ARG A 269 20.84 -6.03 7.34
CA ARG A 269 20.60 -7.39 6.82
C ARG A 269 21.58 -8.38 7.41
N LEU A 270 21.08 -9.56 7.75
CA LEU A 270 21.82 -10.66 8.31
C LEU A 270 21.54 -11.95 7.53
N GLU A 271 22.58 -12.56 7.00
CA GLU A 271 22.50 -13.94 6.50
C GLU A 271 22.68 -14.92 7.66
N LEU A 272 21.69 -15.80 7.84
CA LEU A 272 21.65 -16.72 8.95
C LEU A 272 22.42 -18.01 8.64
N LYS A 273 23.07 -18.58 9.65
CA LYS A 273 23.51 -19.96 9.64
C LYS A 273 22.34 -20.90 9.91
N TYR A 274 22.47 -22.17 9.55
CA TYR A 274 21.40 -23.16 9.68
C TYR A 274 20.82 -23.26 11.10
N ASP A 275 21.70 -23.35 12.11
CA ASP A 275 21.27 -23.50 13.51
C ASP A 275 20.51 -22.28 14.03
N ASP A 276 20.95 -21.08 13.66
CA ASP A 276 20.28 -19.83 14.03
C ASP A 276 18.95 -19.68 13.30
N ALA A 277 18.90 -20.02 12.02
CA ALA A 277 17.67 -20.08 11.26
C ALA A 277 16.65 -21.03 11.89
N LYS A 278 17.09 -22.21 12.35
CA LYS A 278 16.24 -23.21 13.04
C LYS A 278 15.67 -22.67 14.36
N LYS A 279 16.46 -21.91 15.13
CA LYS A 279 16.01 -21.26 16.37
C LYS A 279 14.98 -20.19 16.05
N LEU A 280 15.32 -19.25 15.16
CA LEU A 280 14.43 -18.14 14.79
C LEU A 280 13.13 -18.63 14.13
N PHE A 281 13.17 -19.74 13.38
CA PHE A 281 11.98 -20.37 12.81
C PHE A 281 10.98 -20.79 13.91
N LYS A 282 11.49 -21.27 15.06
CA LYS A 282 10.70 -21.63 16.23
C LYS A 282 10.34 -20.42 17.12
N GLY A 283 10.72 -19.20 16.74
CA GLY A 283 10.51 -18.01 17.55
C GLY A 283 11.51 -17.83 18.71
N ILE A 284 12.58 -18.61 18.73
CA ILE A 284 13.63 -18.57 19.77
C ILE A 284 14.63 -17.47 19.41
N PRO A 285 14.94 -16.53 20.31
CA PRO A 285 15.98 -15.51 20.09
C PRO A 285 17.37 -16.13 19.89
N ILE A 286 18.24 -15.39 19.21
CA ILE A 286 19.65 -15.76 19.02
C ILE A 286 20.57 -14.61 19.46
N ASN A 287 21.79 -14.96 19.88
CA ASN A 287 22.83 -13.99 20.16
C ASN A 287 23.73 -13.82 18.93
N LEU A 288 23.94 -12.59 18.52
CA LEU A 288 24.82 -12.24 17.41
C LEU A 288 26.25 -11.99 17.91
N HIS A 289 27.21 -12.25 17.06
CA HIS A 289 28.60 -11.90 17.34
C HIS A 289 28.84 -10.40 17.15
N GLU A 290 29.76 -9.82 17.90
CA GLU A 290 30.11 -8.39 17.79
C GLU A 290 30.48 -7.97 16.38
N LYS A 291 31.14 -8.83 15.59
CA LYS A 291 31.48 -8.57 14.19
C LYS A 291 30.27 -8.36 13.31
N GLU A 292 29.17 -9.08 13.56
CA GLU A 292 27.91 -8.96 12.82
C GLU A 292 27.22 -7.64 13.19
N ILE A 293 27.24 -7.29 14.48
CA ILE A 293 26.60 -6.07 15.01
C ILE A 293 27.29 -4.81 14.52
N LYS A 294 28.62 -4.81 14.39
CA LYS A 294 29.40 -3.67 13.87
C LYS A 294 29.01 -3.25 12.45
N ASN A 295 28.44 -4.15 11.68
CA ASN A 295 27.98 -3.87 10.30
C ASN A 295 26.58 -3.24 10.25
N PHE A 296 25.89 -3.10 11.38
CA PHE A 296 24.55 -2.52 11.42
C PHE A 296 24.60 -1.03 11.75
N PHE A 297 23.70 -0.28 11.08
CA PHE A 297 23.42 1.09 11.48
C PHE A 297 22.42 1.06 12.64
N LEU A 298 22.95 1.24 13.85
CA LEU A 298 22.16 1.21 15.08
C LEU A 298 21.85 2.64 15.51
N ASP A 299 20.58 2.94 15.68
CA ASP A 299 20.14 4.21 16.25
C ASP A 299 19.93 4.02 17.77
N SER A 300 20.51 4.90 18.57
CA SER A 300 20.37 4.88 20.03
C SER A 300 18.94 5.16 20.51
N SER A 301 18.10 5.77 19.67
CA SER A 301 16.73 6.19 20.00
C SER A 301 15.65 5.25 19.46
N SER A 302 15.96 4.30 18.59
CA SER A 302 14.98 3.41 17.94
C SER A 302 15.26 1.93 18.19
N LYS A 303 14.20 1.13 18.15
CA LYS A 303 14.32 -0.33 18.18
C LYS A 303 15.02 -0.78 16.91
N ASN A 304 16.28 -1.17 17.02
CA ASN A 304 17.12 -1.59 15.91
C ASN A 304 16.54 -2.80 15.20
N ARG A 305 15.93 -2.56 14.04
CA ARG A 305 15.30 -3.60 13.23
C ARG A 305 16.35 -4.28 12.39
N ILE A 306 16.39 -5.61 12.46
CA ILE A 306 17.25 -6.46 11.66
C ILE A 306 16.40 -7.31 10.74
N ILE A 307 16.79 -7.37 9.47
CA ILE A 307 16.21 -8.26 8.48
C ILE A 307 17.14 -9.45 8.32
N ALA A 308 16.74 -10.58 8.85
CA ALA A 308 17.53 -11.80 8.77
C ALA A 308 16.91 -12.77 7.77
N LYS A 309 17.73 -13.44 6.98
CA LYS A 309 17.29 -14.45 6.03
C LYS A 309 18.20 -15.69 6.05
N TYR A 310 17.63 -16.82 5.69
CA TYR A 310 18.37 -18.04 5.44
C TYR A 310 18.00 -18.54 4.06
N LYS A 311 18.90 -18.41 3.08
CA LYS A 311 18.65 -18.73 1.67
C LYS A 311 17.34 -18.09 1.20
N ASP A 312 16.56 -18.82 0.41
CA ASP A 312 15.21 -18.41 -0.01
C ASP A 312 14.10 -19.05 0.84
N ASP A 313 14.47 -19.74 1.96
CA ASP A 313 13.55 -20.54 2.78
C ASP A 313 12.95 -19.73 3.94
N LEU A 314 13.69 -18.81 4.52
CA LEU A 314 13.29 -18.11 5.74
C LEU A 314 13.60 -16.62 5.66
N PHE A 315 12.60 -15.84 6.00
CA PHE A 315 12.71 -14.39 6.15
C PHE A 315 12.21 -13.97 7.53
N VAL A 316 13.03 -13.26 8.28
CA VAL A 316 12.73 -12.84 9.65
C VAL A 316 12.90 -11.33 9.78
N VAL A 317 11.90 -10.67 10.33
CA VAL A 317 12.04 -9.30 10.84
C VAL A 317 12.20 -9.41 12.36
N GLY A 318 13.35 -9.03 12.87
CA GLY A 318 13.69 -9.06 14.28
C GLY A 318 13.98 -7.67 14.85
N ILE A 319 14.08 -7.61 16.17
CA ILE A 319 14.58 -6.45 16.91
C ILE A 319 15.85 -6.88 17.64
N LEU A 320 16.92 -6.14 17.41
CA LEU A 320 18.17 -6.31 18.12
C LEU A 320 18.13 -5.49 19.42
N ASP A 321 18.35 -6.18 20.53
CA ASP A 321 18.57 -5.57 21.86
C ASP A 321 19.93 -6.05 22.38
N LYS A 322 20.87 -5.11 22.52
CA LYS A 322 22.29 -5.38 22.79
C LYS A 322 22.86 -6.36 21.75
N ILE A 323 23.04 -7.61 22.11
CA ILE A 323 23.55 -8.67 21.22
C ILE A 323 22.47 -9.68 20.83
N THR A 324 21.25 -9.59 21.40
CA THR A 324 20.20 -10.58 21.20
C THR A 324 19.19 -10.14 20.13
N LEU A 325 19.03 -10.94 19.11
CA LEU A 325 18.03 -10.75 18.06
C LEU A 325 16.73 -11.48 18.42
N TYR A 326 15.69 -10.70 18.71
CA TYR A 326 14.34 -11.19 19.01
C TYR A 326 13.47 -11.22 17.75
N PRO A 327 12.99 -12.38 17.29
CA PRO A 327 12.12 -12.46 16.13
C PRO A 327 10.75 -11.82 16.40
N LYS A 328 10.28 -10.96 15.51
CA LYS A 328 8.95 -10.30 15.55
C LYS A 328 8.03 -10.78 14.46
N THR A 329 8.57 -11.13 13.32
CA THR A 329 7.83 -11.73 12.21
C THR A 329 8.70 -12.79 11.57
N VAL A 330 8.22 -14.01 11.58
CA VAL A 330 8.86 -15.15 10.93
C VAL A 330 8.03 -15.53 9.71
N ILE A 331 8.67 -15.60 8.56
CA ILE A 331 8.05 -15.94 7.28
C ILE A 331 8.80 -17.14 6.71
N ASP A 332 8.19 -18.32 6.82
CA ASP A 332 8.65 -19.53 6.16
C ASP A 332 8.29 -19.42 4.67
N LEU A 333 9.27 -19.45 3.78
CA LEU A 333 9.09 -19.38 2.33
C LEU A 333 9.12 -20.76 1.66
N ARG A 334 9.44 -21.81 2.41
CA ARG A 334 9.27 -23.20 1.98
C ARG A 334 7.77 -23.46 1.86
N ASN A 335 7.23 -23.60 0.73
CA ASN A 335 5.83 -23.95 0.32
C ASN A 335 4.67 -23.71 1.29
#